data_caae9aca53eb664dd07cdd8adabf819f
#
_entry.id   caae9aca53eb664dd07cdd8adabf819f
#
_cell.length_a   1.000
_cell.length_b   1.000
_cell.length_c   1.000
_cell.angle_alpha   90.00
_cell.angle_beta   90.00
_cell.angle_gamma   90.00
#
_symmetry.space_group_name_H-M   'P 1'
#
loop_
_entity.id
_entity.type
_entity.pdbx_description
1 polymer ?
#
loop_
_entity_poly.entity_id
_entity_poly.type
_entity_poly.pdbx_seq_one_letter_code
_entity_poly.pdbx_strand_id
1 'polypeptide(L)'
;LAAVSDAAWDKIDKNPDAPFASILGLKDWRHSWHASQAFPFTPSVAEINGLDAALDRYLLEGPETIWARHALTSAAARDGVRAMGVSLWAAREEIASPTCTAVKMPDGIDAGTVLATARSRYGVSLSTGRSETLGKLIRIGHMGPTAQPMYAHVAVAALGGALAVHGATIDLAAGLAAVQARIDSAH
;
A
#
# COMPACT_ATOMS: atom_id res chain seq x y z
N LEU A 1 14.38 -4.50 -9.18
CA LEU A 1 15.64 -3.96 -8.64
C LEU A 1 15.85 -4.52 -7.24
N ALA A 2 17.10 -4.87 -6.90
CA ALA A 2 17.51 -5.29 -5.57
C ALA A 2 18.83 -4.62 -5.19
N ALA A 3 18.91 -4.08 -3.97
CA ALA A 3 20.15 -3.66 -3.34
C ALA A 3 20.51 -4.69 -2.28
N VAL A 4 21.72 -5.23 -2.36
CA VAL A 4 22.16 -6.34 -1.51
C VAL A 4 23.43 -5.92 -0.78
N SER A 5 23.38 -5.88 0.56
CA SER A 5 24.54 -5.55 1.40
C SER A 5 25.57 -6.68 1.41
N ASP A 6 26.82 -6.37 1.76
CA ASP A 6 27.88 -7.38 1.89
C ASP A 6 27.51 -8.46 2.91
N ALA A 7 26.91 -8.09 4.03
CA ALA A 7 26.44 -9.04 5.05
C ALA A 7 25.36 -9.99 4.51
N ALA A 8 24.51 -9.51 3.58
CA ALA A 8 23.52 -10.36 2.93
C ALA A 8 24.18 -11.29 1.91
N TRP A 9 25.18 -10.78 1.15
CA TRP A 9 25.96 -11.62 0.23
C TRP A 9 26.67 -12.75 0.98
N ASP A 10 27.31 -12.46 2.10
CA ASP A 10 27.96 -13.47 2.94
C ASP A 10 27.01 -14.60 3.35
N LYS A 11 25.77 -14.26 3.68
CA LYS A 11 24.75 -15.27 4.04
C LYS A 11 24.28 -16.07 2.82
N ILE A 12 24.07 -15.40 1.68
CA ILE A 12 23.68 -16.05 0.42
C ILE A 12 24.76 -17.02 -0.04
N ASP A 13 26.02 -16.62 0.03
CA ASP A 13 27.15 -17.44 -0.43
C ASP A 13 27.37 -18.69 0.44
N LYS A 14 27.11 -18.57 1.75
CA LYS A 14 27.23 -19.68 2.72
C LYS A 14 25.99 -20.59 2.77
N ASN A 15 24.88 -20.16 2.15
CA ASN A 15 23.63 -20.95 2.15
C ASN A 15 23.64 -21.97 0.98
N PRO A 16 23.71 -23.29 1.24
CA PRO A 16 23.65 -24.29 0.19
C PRO A 16 22.30 -24.33 -0.54
N ASP A 17 21.22 -23.88 0.13
CA ASP A 17 19.86 -23.85 -0.41
C ASP A 17 19.52 -22.53 -1.10
N ALA A 18 20.50 -21.63 -1.29
CA ALA A 18 20.25 -20.37 -1.97
C ALA A 18 19.78 -20.63 -3.41
N PRO A 19 18.68 -19.99 -3.87
CA PRO A 19 18.16 -20.17 -5.21
C PRO A 19 19.23 -19.97 -6.28
N PHE A 20 19.33 -20.94 -7.19
CA PHE A 20 20.24 -20.93 -8.33
C PHE A 20 19.49 -21.39 -9.59
N ALA A 21 19.97 -21.01 -10.77
CA ALA A 21 19.33 -21.29 -12.06
C ALA A 21 17.88 -20.78 -12.12
N SER A 22 17.64 -19.60 -11.55
CA SER A 22 16.32 -18.96 -11.48
C SER A 22 16.45 -17.44 -11.67
N ILE A 23 15.49 -16.84 -12.35
CA ILE A 23 15.42 -15.37 -12.47
C ILE A 23 15.39 -14.65 -11.10
N LEU A 24 14.97 -15.35 -10.04
CA LEU A 24 14.99 -14.88 -8.67
C LEU A 24 16.29 -15.19 -7.93
N GLY A 25 17.23 -15.92 -8.58
CA GLY A 25 18.51 -16.29 -8.01
C GLY A 25 19.51 -15.13 -8.04
N LEU A 26 19.74 -14.47 -6.91
CA LEU A 26 20.66 -13.34 -6.85
C LEU A 26 22.11 -13.72 -7.25
N LYS A 27 22.53 -14.97 -7.00
CA LYS A 27 23.85 -15.48 -7.44
C LYS A 27 24.01 -15.45 -8.95
N ASP A 28 22.96 -15.82 -9.70
CA ASP A 28 22.97 -15.81 -11.17
C ASP A 28 23.18 -14.39 -11.71
N TRP A 29 22.48 -13.41 -11.12
CA TRP A 29 22.62 -12.00 -11.48
C TRP A 29 24.02 -11.46 -11.15
N ARG A 30 24.60 -11.82 -10.01
CA ARG A 30 25.94 -11.42 -9.62
C ARG A 30 26.99 -11.99 -10.57
N HIS A 31 26.90 -13.27 -10.92
CA HIS A 31 27.86 -13.92 -11.83
C HIS A 31 27.76 -13.40 -13.26
N SER A 32 26.57 -13.11 -13.76
CA SER A 32 26.41 -12.69 -15.15
C SER A 32 26.44 -11.18 -15.29
N TRP A 33 25.52 -10.45 -14.65
CA TRP A 33 25.41 -9.02 -14.86
C TRP A 33 26.58 -8.23 -14.27
N HIS A 34 26.96 -8.50 -13.01
CA HIS A 34 28.09 -7.81 -12.40
C HIS A 34 29.45 -8.13 -13.04
N ALA A 35 29.66 -9.38 -13.40
CA ALA A 35 30.96 -9.83 -13.92
C ALA A 35 31.14 -9.53 -15.41
N SER A 36 30.07 -9.67 -16.21
CA SER A 36 30.19 -9.61 -17.69
C SER A 36 29.18 -8.72 -18.39
N GLN A 37 28.31 -8.03 -17.66
CA GLN A 37 27.21 -7.23 -18.21
C GLN A 37 26.27 -8.05 -19.10
N ALA A 38 26.21 -9.35 -18.90
CA ALA A 38 25.34 -10.27 -19.62
C ALA A 38 24.10 -10.62 -18.74
N PHE A 39 22.96 -10.76 -19.38
CA PHE A 39 21.77 -11.24 -18.67
C PHE A 39 21.90 -12.74 -18.39
N PRO A 40 21.64 -13.21 -17.15
CA PRO A 40 21.65 -14.64 -16.83
C PRO A 40 20.51 -15.40 -17.51
N PHE A 41 19.42 -14.70 -17.85
CA PHE A 41 18.23 -15.23 -18.50
C PHE A 41 17.72 -14.21 -19.52
N THR A 42 16.79 -14.62 -20.38
CA THR A 42 16.12 -13.70 -21.31
C THR A 42 15.45 -12.57 -20.50
N PRO A 43 15.83 -11.30 -20.75
CA PRO A 43 15.27 -10.18 -20.01
C PRO A 43 13.80 -9.98 -20.35
N SER A 44 13.00 -9.61 -19.34
CA SER A 44 11.64 -9.15 -19.55
C SER A 44 11.65 -7.70 -20.04
N VAL A 45 11.76 -7.51 -21.35
CA VAL A 45 11.85 -6.17 -21.97
C VAL A 45 10.66 -5.30 -21.63
N ALA A 46 9.46 -5.88 -21.59
CA ALA A 46 8.23 -5.14 -21.25
C ALA A 46 8.28 -4.58 -19.81
N GLU A 47 8.76 -5.38 -18.85
CA GLU A 47 8.91 -4.95 -17.46
C GLU A 47 10.00 -3.86 -17.32
N ILE A 48 11.09 -3.98 -18.06
CA ILE A 48 12.18 -2.99 -18.05
C ILE A 48 11.67 -1.67 -18.62
N ASN A 49 10.98 -1.68 -19.76
CA ASN A 49 10.41 -0.48 -20.36
C ASN A 49 9.34 0.16 -19.44
N GLY A 50 8.51 -0.66 -18.80
CA GLY A 50 7.54 -0.18 -17.81
C GLY A 50 8.21 0.48 -16.60
N LEU A 51 9.32 -0.09 -16.12
CA LEU A 51 10.12 0.49 -15.04
C LEU A 51 10.77 1.81 -15.47
N ASP A 52 11.34 1.88 -16.65
CA ASP A 52 11.97 3.08 -17.21
C ASP A 52 10.96 4.25 -17.24
N ALA A 53 9.79 4.04 -17.85
CA ALA A 53 8.72 5.04 -17.89
C ALA A 53 8.20 5.43 -16.50
N ALA A 54 8.18 4.49 -15.55
CA ALA A 54 7.78 4.79 -14.17
C ALA A 54 8.84 5.62 -13.44
N LEU A 55 10.13 5.37 -13.70
CA LEU A 55 11.24 6.14 -13.14
C LEU A 55 11.27 7.56 -13.69
N ASP A 56 11.03 7.75 -14.97
CA ASP A 56 10.90 9.10 -15.56
C ASP A 56 9.85 9.93 -14.84
N ARG A 57 8.68 9.35 -14.60
CA ARG A 57 7.61 10.03 -13.85
C ARG A 57 7.99 10.30 -12.40
N TYR A 58 8.64 9.34 -11.76
CA TYR A 58 9.10 9.46 -10.37
C TYR A 58 10.13 10.60 -10.22
N LEU A 59 11.09 10.68 -11.13
CA LEU A 59 12.12 11.70 -11.13
C LEU A 59 11.57 13.09 -11.50
N LEU A 60 10.61 13.13 -12.42
CA LEU A 60 9.94 14.38 -12.81
C LEU A 60 9.14 15.01 -11.65
N GLU A 61 8.40 14.20 -10.89
CA GLU A 61 7.65 14.66 -9.72
C GLU A 61 8.56 14.98 -8.53
N GLY A 62 9.65 14.24 -8.39
CA GLY A 62 10.63 14.35 -7.31
C GLY A 62 10.26 13.50 -6.08
N PRO A 63 11.24 12.79 -5.49
CA PRO A 63 11.02 11.89 -4.37
C PRO A 63 10.34 12.54 -3.16
N GLU A 64 10.81 13.72 -2.77
CA GLU A 64 10.32 14.48 -1.60
C GLU A 64 8.84 14.85 -1.77
N THR A 65 8.45 15.30 -2.95
CA THR A 65 7.04 15.61 -3.28
C THR A 65 6.18 14.37 -3.19
N ILE A 66 6.67 13.25 -3.75
CA ILE A 66 5.98 11.96 -3.71
C ILE A 66 5.80 11.49 -2.26
N TRP A 67 6.84 11.56 -1.44
CA TRP A 67 6.77 11.14 -0.03
C TRP A 67 5.81 12.02 0.77
N ALA A 68 5.86 13.34 0.57
CA ALA A 68 4.97 14.29 1.24
C ALA A 68 3.50 14.00 0.93
N ARG A 69 3.14 13.79 -0.36
CA ARG A 69 1.76 13.50 -0.71
C ARG A 69 1.28 12.13 -0.22
N HIS A 70 2.17 11.11 -0.16
CA HIS A 70 1.83 9.82 0.44
C HIS A 70 1.57 9.97 1.95
N ALA A 71 2.43 10.70 2.66
CA ALA A 71 2.28 10.97 4.07
C ALA A 71 0.96 11.72 4.36
N LEU A 72 0.66 12.77 3.60
CA LEU A 72 -0.58 13.53 3.74
C LEU A 72 -1.82 12.66 3.47
N THR A 73 -1.85 11.95 2.34
CA THR A 73 -3.00 11.12 1.95
C THR A 73 -3.28 10.03 2.99
N SER A 74 -2.24 9.35 3.46
CA SER A 74 -2.38 8.29 4.44
C SER A 74 -2.79 8.82 5.83
N ALA A 75 -2.25 9.97 6.25
CA ALA A 75 -2.67 10.63 7.48
C ALA A 75 -4.14 11.06 7.42
N ALA A 76 -4.56 11.69 6.32
CA ALA A 76 -5.95 12.08 6.11
C ALA A 76 -6.91 10.89 6.15
N ALA A 77 -6.57 9.78 5.50
CA ALA A 77 -7.39 8.56 5.56
C ALA A 77 -7.47 7.99 6.99
N ARG A 78 -6.36 7.97 7.74
CA ARG A 78 -6.36 7.49 9.12
C ARG A 78 -7.16 8.39 10.06
N ASP A 79 -7.04 9.70 9.92
CA ASP A 79 -7.83 10.66 10.70
C ASP A 79 -9.34 10.49 10.41
N GLY A 80 -9.71 10.33 9.14
CA GLY A 80 -11.08 10.05 8.75
C GLY A 80 -11.62 8.75 9.34
N VAL A 81 -10.83 7.66 9.29
CA VAL A 81 -11.22 6.36 9.88
C VAL A 81 -11.42 6.47 11.40
N ARG A 82 -10.52 7.16 12.11
CA ARG A 82 -10.65 7.37 13.56
C ARG A 82 -11.88 8.22 13.90
N ALA A 83 -12.06 9.31 13.17
CA ALA A 83 -13.17 10.26 13.44
C ALA A 83 -14.54 9.62 13.18
N MET A 84 -14.67 8.68 12.25
CA MET A 84 -15.93 7.94 12.09
C MET A 84 -16.15 6.82 13.12
N GLY A 85 -15.25 6.69 14.12
CA GLY A 85 -15.39 5.73 15.22
C GLY A 85 -14.82 4.33 14.91
N VAL A 86 -14.02 4.17 13.85
CA VAL A 86 -13.44 2.89 13.47
C VAL A 86 -11.97 2.81 13.87
N SER A 87 -11.54 1.67 14.39
CA SER A 87 -10.18 1.46 14.86
C SER A 87 -9.22 1.13 13.73
N LEU A 88 -7.99 1.61 13.84
CA LEU A 88 -6.88 1.21 12.96
C LEU A 88 -6.23 -0.08 13.45
N TRP A 89 -5.62 -0.80 12.53
CA TRP A 89 -4.82 -1.99 12.86
C TRP A 89 -3.47 -1.62 13.49
N ALA A 90 -2.83 -0.59 12.97
CA ALA A 90 -1.58 -0.09 13.54
C ALA A 90 -1.80 0.45 14.95
N ALA A 91 -1.06 -0.05 15.91
CA ALA A 91 -1.19 0.34 17.32
C ALA A 91 -0.74 1.79 17.60
N ARG A 92 0.12 2.33 16.75
CA ARG A 92 0.70 3.68 16.88
C ARG A 92 0.91 4.28 15.49
N GLU A 93 0.88 5.60 15.41
CA GLU A 93 1.05 6.33 14.14
C GLU A 93 2.44 6.11 13.51
N GLU A 94 3.48 6.02 14.33
CA GLU A 94 4.88 5.92 13.90
C GLU A 94 5.19 4.59 13.17
N ILE A 95 4.37 3.56 13.40
CA ILE A 95 4.51 2.27 12.71
C ILE A 95 3.49 2.09 11.59
N ALA A 96 2.62 3.07 11.35
CA ALA A 96 1.65 3.01 10.27
C ALA A 96 2.33 3.29 8.92
N SER A 97 2.02 2.46 7.93
CA SER A 97 2.57 2.65 6.58
C SER A 97 1.98 3.90 5.91
N PRO A 98 2.81 4.71 5.22
CA PRO A 98 2.31 5.80 4.39
C PRO A 98 1.68 5.32 3.08
N THR A 99 1.81 4.04 2.74
CA THR A 99 1.28 3.49 1.49
C THR A 99 -0.02 2.72 1.66
N CYS A 100 -0.42 2.43 2.92
CA CYS A 100 -1.60 1.62 3.21
C CYS A 100 -2.18 1.96 4.58
N THR A 101 -3.47 2.24 4.63
CA THR A 101 -4.22 2.33 5.89
C THR A 101 -4.95 1.01 6.14
N ALA A 102 -4.54 0.30 7.19
CA ALA A 102 -5.18 -0.92 7.64
C ALA A 102 -6.24 -0.60 8.72
N VAL A 103 -7.48 -0.94 8.45
CA VAL A 103 -8.66 -0.65 9.27
C VAL A 103 -9.17 -1.94 9.89
N LYS A 104 -9.31 -1.99 11.22
CA LYS A 104 -9.88 -3.16 11.90
C LYS A 104 -11.35 -3.32 11.53
N MET A 105 -11.76 -4.55 11.29
CA MET A 105 -13.19 -4.83 11.16
C MET A 105 -13.88 -4.70 12.51
N PRO A 106 -15.05 -4.02 12.56
CA PRO A 106 -15.91 -4.04 13.72
C PRO A 106 -16.39 -5.47 13.99
N ASP A 107 -16.63 -5.79 15.27
CA ASP A 107 -17.07 -7.12 15.68
C ASP A 107 -18.40 -7.50 15.00
N GLY A 108 -18.47 -8.73 14.54
CA GLY A 108 -19.66 -9.28 13.88
C GLY A 108 -19.88 -8.83 12.44
N ILE A 109 -19.00 -8.00 11.86
CA ILE A 109 -19.10 -7.54 10.47
C ILE A 109 -18.10 -8.29 9.59
N ASP A 110 -18.58 -8.93 8.54
CA ASP A 110 -17.74 -9.67 7.60
C ASP A 110 -17.05 -8.73 6.60
N ALA A 111 -15.73 -8.82 6.51
CA ALA A 111 -14.93 -7.99 5.61
C ALA A 111 -15.28 -8.22 4.13
N GLY A 112 -15.63 -9.44 3.74
CA GLY A 112 -15.96 -9.78 2.36
C GLY A 112 -17.22 -9.07 1.88
N THR A 113 -18.25 -9.03 2.72
CA THR A 113 -19.50 -8.32 2.39
C THR A 113 -19.31 -6.80 2.31
N VAL A 114 -18.52 -6.23 3.21
CA VAL A 114 -18.14 -4.81 3.17
C VAL A 114 -17.37 -4.47 1.89
N LEU A 115 -16.40 -5.30 1.51
CA LEU A 115 -15.65 -5.11 0.25
C LEU A 115 -16.54 -5.21 -0.98
N ALA A 116 -17.46 -6.20 -1.02
CA ALA A 116 -18.42 -6.36 -2.10
C ALA A 116 -19.33 -5.12 -2.22
N THR A 117 -19.81 -4.59 -1.09
CA THR A 117 -20.65 -3.38 -1.04
C THR A 117 -19.87 -2.13 -1.47
N ALA A 118 -18.63 -1.95 -0.98
CA ALA A 118 -17.78 -0.84 -1.40
C ALA A 118 -17.59 -0.83 -2.92
N ARG A 119 -17.36 -2.00 -3.51
CA ARG A 119 -17.18 -2.13 -4.96
C ARG A 119 -18.48 -1.94 -5.74
N SER A 120 -19.56 -2.62 -5.37
CA SER A 120 -20.80 -2.64 -6.16
C SER A 120 -21.60 -1.34 -6.03
N ARG A 121 -21.64 -0.73 -4.83
CA ARG A 121 -22.44 0.46 -4.56
C ARG A 121 -21.69 1.76 -4.79
N TYR A 122 -20.39 1.78 -4.48
CA TYR A 122 -19.58 3.00 -4.53
C TYR A 122 -18.50 2.99 -5.62
N GLY A 123 -18.31 1.86 -6.33
CA GLY A 123 -17.29 1.74 -7.36
C GLY A 123 -15.84 1.71 -6.82
N VAL A 124 -15.66 1.52 -5.51
CA VAL A 124 -14.35 1.58 -4.85
C VAL A 124 -13.86 0.18 -4.49
N SER A 125 -12.72 -0.21 -5.04
CA SER A 125 -12.05 -1.47 -4.73
C SER A 125 -11.10 -1.29 -3.56
N LEU A 126 -11.39 -1.94 -2.46
CA LEU A 126 -10.53 -2.06 -1.28
C LEU A 126 -10.01 -3.50 -1.19
N SER A 127 -9.08 -3.79 -0.28
CA SER A 127 -8.56 -5.14 -0.10
C SER A 127 -8.62 -5.58 1.36
N THR A 128 -8.74 -6.89 1.59
CA THR A 128 -8.67 -7.48 2.94
C THR A 128 -7.25 -7.80 3.35
N GLY A 129 -7.06 -8.25 4.59
CA GLY A 129 -5.82 -8.83 5.06
C GLY A 129 -5.47 -10.15 4.37
N ARG A 130 -4.33 -10.74 4.72
CA ARG A 130 -3.88 -12.05 4.24
C ARG A 130 -3.44 -12.91 5.43
N SER A 131 -3.41 -14.22 5.23
CA SER A 131 -3.02 -15.20 6.26
C SER A 131 -3.76 -14.93 7.57
N GLU A 132 -3.08 -14.70 8.67
CA GLU A 132 -3.67 -14.48 9.99
C GLU A 132 -4.53 -13.22 10.10
N THR A 133 -4.41 -12.28 9.16
CA THR A 133 -5.19 -11.04 9.12
C THR A 133 -6.39 -11.12 8.17
N LEU A 134 -6.61 -12.24 7.50
CA LEU A 134 -7.73 -12.43 6.58
C LEU A 134 -9.07 -12.26 7.33
N GLY A 135 -9.94 -11.42 6.78
CA GLY A 135 -11.23 -11.10 7.39
C GLY A 135 -11.19 -10.17 8.61
N LYS A 136 -10.01 -9.94 9.22
CA LYS A 136 -9.86 -9.10 10.43
C LYS A 136 -9.65 -7.62 10.14
N LEU A 137 -9.28 -7.29 8.91
CA LEU A 137 -9.04 -5.92 8.50
C LEU A 137 -9.35 -5.68 7.02
N ILE A 138 -9.61 -4.42 6.69
CA ILE A 138 -9.66 -3.90 5.33
C ILE A 138 -8.50 -2.93 5.13
N ARG A 139 -7.93 -2.91 3.93
CA ARG A 139 -6.83 -2.03 3.56
C ARG A 139 -7.27 -1.02 2.51
N ILE A 140 -6.97 0.25 2.80
CA ILE A 140 -7.05 1.36 1.85
C ILE A 140 -5.64 1.57 1.29
N GLY A 141 -5.44 1.41 -0.01
CA GLY A 141 -4.14 1.62 -0.66
C GLY A 141 -3.92 3.09 -1.02
N HIS A 142 -2.72 3.58 -0.73
CA HIS A 142 -2.25 4.94 -1.06
C HIS A 142 -0.92 4.83 -1.80
N MET A 143 -0.93 4.28 -3.01
CA MET A 143 0.31 4.04 -3.78
C MET A 143 0.24 4.69 -5.15
N GLY A 144 1.35 5.29 -5.57
CA GLY A 144 1.48 5.91 -6.88
C GLY A 144 0.37 6.94 -7.15
N PRO A 145 -0.40 6.81 -8.24
CA PRO A 145 -1.44 7.78 -8.60
C PRO A 145 -2.58 7.90 -7.59
N THR A 146 -2.83 6.88 -6.77
CA THR A 146 -3.89 6.92 -5.74
C THR A 146 -3.45 7.56 -4.42
N ALA A 147 -2.16 7.92 -4.28
CA ALA A 147 -1.68 8.69 -3.15
C ALA A 147 -1.95 10.21 -3.37
N GLN A 148 -3.19 10.57 -3.62
CA GLN A 148 -3.66 11.94 -3.73
C GLN A 148 -4.71 12.19 -2.63
N PRO A 149 -4.71 13.36 -1.97
CA PRO A 149 -5.61 13.62 -0.85
C PRO A 149 -7.09 13.35 -1.14
N MET A 150 -7.57 13.67 -2.34
CA MET A 150 -8.95 13.41 -2.74
C MET A 150 -9.33 11.91 -2.69
N TYR A 151 -8.39 11.00 -2.94
CA TYR A 151 -8.67 9.57 -2.82
C TYR A 151 -8.87 9.11 -1.38
N ALA A 152 -8.36 9.86 -0.38
CA ALA A 152 -8.70 9.60 1.01
C ALA A 152 -10.18 9.85 1.29
N HIS A 153 -10.77 10.93 0.75
CA HIS A 153 -12.21 11.19 0.83
C HIS A 153 -13.02 10.06 0.20
N VAL A 154 -12.67 9.68 -1.02
CA VAL A 154 -13.37 8.61 -1.75
C VAL A 154 -13.32 7.29 -0.99
N ALA A 155 -12.15 6.93 -0.48
CA ALA A 155 -11.97 5.66 0.23
C ALA A 155 -12.70 5.64 1.59
N VAL A 156 -12.63 6.72 2.37
CA VAL A 156 -13.32 6.86 3.67
C VAL A 156 -14.83 6.88 3.47
N ALA A 157 -15.33 7.60 2.45
CA ALA A 157 -16.76 7.62 2.13
C ALA A 157 -17.28 6.23 1.76
N ALA A 158 -16.57 5.53 0.89
CA ALA A 158 -16.98 4.20 0.43
C ALA A 158 -16.90 3.15 1.55
N LEU A 159 -15.82 3.17 2.35
CA LEU A 159 -15.67 2.26 3.48
C LEU A 159 -16.74 2.52 4.54
N GLY A 160 -16.92 3.77 4.95
CA GLY A 160 -17.90 4.15 5.94
C GLY A 160 -19.33 3.84 5.49
N GLY A 161 -19.68 4.19 4.24
CA GLY A 161 -20.99 3.84 3.68
C GLY A 161 -21.22 2.34 3.62
N ALA A 162 -20.20 1.55 3.25
CA ALA A 162 -20.31 0.08 3.24
C ALA A 162 -20.47 -0.49 4.65
N LEU A 163 -19.69 -0.01 5.63
CA LEU A 163 -19.82 -0.42 7.03
C LEU A 163 -21.22 -0.11 7.59
N ALA A 164 -21.77 1.06 7.31
CA ALA A 164 -23.12 1.44 7.75
C ALA A 164 -24.21 0.52 7.17
N VAL A 165 -24.10 0.11 5.90
CA VAL A 165 -25.01 -0.86 5.28
C VAL A 165 -25.02 -2.19 6.02
N HIS A 166 -23.89 -2.59 6.59
CA HIS A 166 -23.74 -3.83 7.36
C HIS A 166 -23.90 -3.66 8.87
N GLY A 167 -24.51 -2.55 9.30
CA GLY A 167 -24.94 -2.35 10.69
C GLY A 167 -23.87 -1.76 11.62
N ALA A 168 -22.72 -1.30 11.11
CA ALA A 168 -21.77 -0.56 11.93
C ALA A 168 -22.34 0.80 12.36
N THR A 169 -22.18 1.13 13.64
CA THR A 169 -22.46 2.48 14.13
C THR A 169 -21.24 3.36 13.88
N ILE A 170 -21.34 4.25 12.91
CA ILE A 170 -20.25 5.14 12.50
C ILE A 170 -20.75 6.58 12.29
N ASP A 171 -19.88 7.54 12.50
CA ASP A 171 -20.11 8.95 12.13
C ASP A 171 -19.33 9.27 10.82
N LEU A 172 -19.99 8.99 9.68
CA LEU A 172 -19.39 9.26 8.38
C LEU A 172 -19.11 10.75 8.16
N ALA A 173 -19.98 11.63 8.69
CA ALA A 173 -19.81 13.08 8.53
C ALA A 173 -18.56 13.57 9.26
N ALA A 174 -18.34 13.14 10.50
CA ALA A 174 -17.11 13.41 11.24
C ALA A 174 -15.88 12.84 10.53
N GLY A 175 -15.98 11.63 9.98
CA GLY A 175 -14.91 11.03 9.19
C GLY A 175 -14.48 11.89 8.01
N LEU A 176 -15.44 12.32 7.19
CA LEU A 176 -15.15 13.15 6.01
C LEU A 176 -14.63 14.56 6.39
N ALA A 177 -15.17 15.15 7.45
CA ALA A 177 -14.70 16.43 7.98
C ALA A 177 -13.23 16.33 8.45
N ALA A 178 -12.85 15.23 9.11
CA ALA A 178 -11.47 15.02 9.55
C ALA A 178 -10.49 14.83 8.37
N VAL A 179 -10.91 14.14 7.30
CA VAL A 179 -10.12 14.05 6.06
C VAL A 179 -9.86 15.46 5.51
N GLN A 180 -10.93 16.29 5.38
CA GLN A 180 -10.81 17.65 4.85
C GLN A 180 -9.90 18.50 5.73
N ALA A 181 -10.11 18.49 7.04
CA ALA A 181 -9.30 19.26 7.98
C ALA A 181 -7.80 18.94 7.88
N ARG A 182 -7.46 17.66 7.71
CA ARG A 182 -6.06 17.22 7.49
C ARG A 182 -5.48 17.78 6.20
N ILE A 183 -6.26 17.77 5.12
CA ILE A 183 -5.83 18.30 3.82
C ILE A 183 -5.60 19.82 3.92
N ASP A 184 -6.54 20.55 4.51
CA ASP A 184 -6.48 22.00 4.65
C ASP A 184 -5.30 22.45 5.53
N SER A 185 -4.92 21.65 6.53
CA SER A 185 -3.79 21.94 7.43
C SER A 185 -2.42 21.81 6.77
N ALA A 186 -2.34 21.27 5.55
CA ALA A 186 -1.10 21.08 4.80
C ALA A 186 -0.81 22.22 3.80
N HIS A 187 -1.71 23.19 3.70
CA HIS A 187 -1.64 24.36 2.84
C HIS A 187 -1.67 25.65 3.65
#